data_bdf18f0f40cb721150961f9d6f8bd7f1
#
_entry.id   bdf18f0f40cb721150961f9d6f8bd7f1
#
_cell.length_a   1.000
_cell.length_b   1.000
_cell.length_c   1.000
_cell.angle_alpha   90.00
_cell.angle_beta   90.00
_cell.angle_gamma   90.00
#
_symmetry.space_group_name_H-M   'P 1'
#
loop_
_entity.id
_entity.type
_entity.pdbx_description
1 polymer ?
#
loop_
_entity_poly.entity_id
_entity_poly.type
_entity_poly.pdbx_seq_one_letter_code
_entity_poly.pdbx_strand_id
1 'polypeptide(L)'
;MAAKTLRVGVDARLTYYREGGISTYTMGLLRGLAQVVGEGEEIIVLQSRKDRLPRIIGPYLSVAHLWTPPHHRLEQVGLPLELTYRRLDVVHCPDFIPPLHRRCRAVITVHDLAFLLYPHLLTEESQRYYSQIDQAVKSADAIIAVSENTRKDLVERVGAKPEKVVVIPEAADELYRPLERE
;
A
#
# COMPACT_ATOMS: atom_id res chain seq x y z
N MET A 1 -26.36 20.22 3.43
CA MET A 1 -26.01 18.91 2.85
C MET A 1 -24.81 18.40 3.65
N ALA A 2 -24.88 17.22 4.26
CA ALA A 2 -23.70 16.65 4.93
C ALA A 2 -22.59 16.44 3.89
N ALA A 3 -21.37 16.85 4.22
CA ALA A 3 -20.21 16.59 3.36
C ALA A 3 -20.05 15.08 3.20
N LYS A 4 -19.72 14.65 1.97
CA LYS A 4 -19.49 13.23 1.69
C LYS A 4 -18.20 12.79 2.42
N THR A 5 -18.28 11.75 3.24
CA THR A 5 -17.11 11.14 3.87
C THR A 5 -16.18 10.52 2.82
N LEU A 6 -14.89 10.88 2.87
CA LEU A 6 -13.83 10.28 2.06
C LEU A 6 -13.49 8.89 2.61
N ARG A 7 -13.65 7.85 1.81
CA ARG A 7 -13.43 6.45 2.21
C ARG A 7 -12.13 5.92 1.59
N VAL A 8 -11.12 5.71 2.42
CA VAL A 8 -9.79 5.25 2.01
C VAL A 8 -9.56 3.82 2.49
N GLY A 9 -9.45 2.88 1.57
CA GLY A 9 -9.04 1.51 1.86
C GLY A 9 -7.51 1.41 1.89
N VAL A 10 -6.93 0.86 2.96
CA VAL A 10 -5.50 0.55 3.03
C VAL A 10 -5.31 -0.96 3.00
N ASP A 11 -4.60 -1.46 1.99
CA ASP A 11 -4.35 -2.89 1.83
C ASP A 11 -3.34 -3.40 2.85
N ALA A 12 -3.83 -4.01 3.90
CA ALA A 12 -3.04 -4.62 4.97
C ALA A 12 -3.05 -6.16 4.92
N ARG A 13 -3.52 -6.78 3.83
CA ARG A 13 -3.62 -8.24 3.74
C ARG A 13 -2.28 -8.94 3.91
N LEU A 14 -1.21 -8.33 3.40
CA LEU A 14 0.15 -8.89 3.46
C LEU A 14 0.65 -9.08 4.89
N THR A 15 0.22 -8.23 5.83
CA THR A 15 0.64 -8.28 7.24
C THR A 15 0.30 -9.60 7.95
N TYR A 16 -0.69 -10.35 7.44
CA TYR A 16 -1.02 -11.68 7.94
C TYR A 16 -0.09 -12.77 7.40
N TYR A 17 0.34 -12.66 6.14
CA TYR A 17 1.05 -13.73 5.43
C TYR A 17 2.57 -13.63 5.53
N ARG A 18 3.11 -12.45 5.76
CA ARG A 18 4.55 -12.19 5.71
C ARG A 18 4.95 -11.13 6.74
N GLU A 19 5.92 -11.47 7.57
CA GLU A 19 6.67 -10.50 8.35
C GLU A 19 7.80 -9.93 7.48
N GLY A 20 8.01 -8.62 7.51
CA GLY A 20 9.03 -7.94 6.70
C GLY A 20 8.81 -6.44 6.60
N GLY A 21 9.68 -5.73 5.88
CA GLY A 21 9.67 -4.28 5.76
C GLY A 21 8.33 -3.71 5.35
N ILE A 22 7.71 -4.24 4.29
CA ILE A 22 6.39 -3.76 3.80
C ILE A 22 5.29 -3.92 4.86
N SER A 23 5.29 -5.04 5.58
CA SER A 23 4.31 -5.26 6.66
C SER A 23 4.55 -4.31 7.83
N THR A 24 5.80 -4.06 8.20
CA THR A 24 6.19 -3.08 9.23
C THR A 24 5.80 -1.67 8.81
N TYR A 25 6.10 -1.28 7.58
CA TYR A 25 5.67 -0.01 6.99
C TYR A 25 4.14 0.14 7.03
N THR A 26 3.40 -0.87 6.58
CA THR A 26 1.94 -0.85 6.56
C THR A 26 1.36 -0.64 7.96
N MET A 27 1.91 -1.31 8.95
CA MET A 27 1.47 -1.13 10.35
C MET A 27 1.85 0.23 10.91
N GLY A 28 3.04 0.75 10.60
CA GLY A 28 3.45 2.12 10.95
C GLY A 28 2.55 3.17 10.32
N LEU A 29 2.26 3.03 9.02
CA LEU A 29 1.34 3.89 8.30
C LEU A 29 -0.06 3.92 8.93
N LEU A 30 -0.62 2.74 9.23
CA LEU A 30 -1.94 2.65 9.87
C LEU A 30 -1.97 3.30 11.26
N ARG A 31 -0.90 3.14 12.06
CA ARG A 31 -0.78 3.82 13.36
C ARG A 31 -0.74 5.34 13.18
N GLY A 32 0.03 5.83 12.21
CA GLY A 32 0.10 7.26 11.90
C GLY A 32 -1.25 7.82 11.43
N LEU A 33 -1.92 7.11 10.50
CA LEU A 33 -3.25 7.50 10.02
C LEU A 33 -4.28 7.54 11.16
N ALA A 34 -4.24 6.59 12.09
CA ALA A 34 -5.14 6.56 13.24
C ALA A 34 -5.02 7.80 14.16
N GLN A 35 -3.87 8.48 14.13
CA GLN A 35 -3.63 9.68 14.92
C GLN A 35 -4.07 10.97 14.22
N VAL A 36 -4.15 10.97 12.88
CA VAL A 36 -4.39 12.20 12.11
C VAL A 36 -5.73 12.24 11.40
N VAL A 37 -6.37 11.06 11.17
CA VAL A 37 -7.67 10.98 10.52
C VAL A 37 -8.75 11.63 11.39
N GLY A 38 -9.64 12.43 10.78
CA GLY A 38 -10.66 13.20 11.49
C GLY A 38 -12.03 13.14 10.83
N GLU A 39 -12.90 14.04 11.24
CA GLU A 39 -14.25 14.14 10.69
C GLU A 39 -14.23 14.30 9.16
N GLY A 40 -15.10 13.55 8.49
CA GLY A 40 -15.19 13.55 7.04
C GLY A 40 -14.28 12.55 6.34
N GLU A 41 -13.51 11.76 7.08
CA GLU A 41 -12.63 10.72 6.55
C GLU A 41 -12.89 9.37 7.25
N GLU A 42 -12.77 8.28 6.54
CA GLU A 42 -12.84 6.92 7.07
C GLU A 42 -11.70 6.08 6.48
N ILE A 43 -10.86 5.50 7.33
CA ILE A 43 -9.84 4.53 6.94
C ILE A 43 -10.40 3.13 7.08
N ILE A 44 -10.43 2.38 5.99
CA ILE A 44 -10.91 1.00 5.97
C ILE A 44 -9.68 0.10 5.82
N VAL A 45 -9.31 -0.58 6.91
CA VAL A 45 -8.19 -1.52 6.92
C VAL A 45 -8.62 -2.79 6.22
N LEU A 46 -8.05 -3.07 5.04
CA LEU A 46 -8.35 -4.25 4.24
C LEU A 46 -7.48 -5.41 4.72
N GLN A 47 -8.02 -6.26 5.58
CA GLN A 47 -7.31 -7.39 6.18
C GLN A 47 -7.65 -8.72 5.51
N SER A 48 -6.73 -9.70 5.63
CA SER A 48 -7.07 -11.07 5.29
C SER A 48 -8.18 -11.59 6.21
N ARG A 49 -9.16 -12.31 5.67
CA ARG A 49 -10.20 -12.98 6.48
C ARG A 49 -9.66 -14.00 7.48
N LYS A 50 -8.42 -14.45 7.28
CA LYS A 50 -7.72 -15.35 8.20
C LYS A 50 -7.25 -14.62 9.45
N ASP A 51 -7.08 -13.31 9.37
CA ASP A 51 -6.71 -12.46 10.48
C ASP A 51 -7.98 -12.00 11.20
N ARG A 52 -8.31 -12.68 12.29
CA ARG A 52 -9.60 -12.50 12.98
C ARG A 52 -9.66 -11.28 13.89
N LEU A 53 -8.49 -10.74 14.28
CA LEU A 53 -8.42 -9.59 15.16
C LEU A 53 -8.09 -8.34 14.37
N PRO A 54 -8.70 -7.18 14.69
CA PRO A 54 -8.30 -5.91 14.11
C PRO A 54 -6.81 -5.63 14.40
N ARG A 55 -6.04 -5.32 13.35
CA ARG A 55 -4.63 -4.96 13.50
C ARG A 55 -4.44 -3.60 14.15
N ILE A 56 -5.45 -2.74 13.99
CA ILE A 56 -5.47 -1.41 14.58
C ILE A 56 -6.92 -1.02 14.89
N ILE A 57 -7.10 -0.20 15.91
CA ILE A 57 -8.40 0.32 16.35
C ILE A 57 -8.30 1.83 16.49
N GLY A 58 -9.32 2.54 16.05
CA GLY A 58 -9.42 3.99 16.15
C GLY A 58 -10.80 4.50 15.78
N PRO A 59 -11.15 5.75 16.15
CA PRO A 59 -12.50 6.30 16.00
C PRO A 59 -12.99 6.38 14.55
N TYR A 60 -12.09 6.60 13.60
CA TYR A 60 -12.42 6.72 12.16
C TYR A 60 -11.83 5.55 11.36
N LEU A 61 -11.50 4.44 12.05
CA LEU A 61 -11.00 3.22 11.45
C LEU A 61 -12.05 2.12 11.50
N SER A 62 -12.21 1.45 10.37
CA SER A 62 -13.02 0.23 10.26
C SER A 62 -12.19 -0.88 9.60
N VAL A 63 -12.62 -2.13 9.78
CA VAL A 63 -11.93 -3.29 9.20
C VAL A 63 -12.82 -3.97 8.19
N ALA A 64 -12.26 -4.30 7.04
CA ALA A 64 -12.88 -5.10 6.03
C ALA A 64 -12.06 -6.37 5.76
N HIS A 65 -12.64 -7.51 6.07
CA HIS A 65 -12.00 -8.80 5.80
C HIS A 65 -12.19 -9.20 4.34
N LEU A 66 -11.08 -9.55 3.67
CA LEU A 66 -11.02 -9.95 2.28
C LEU A 66 -10.62 -11.42 2.14
N TRP A 67 -11.18 -12.08 1.13
CA TRP A 67 -10.95 -13.49 0.83
C TRP A 67 -9.72 -13.70 -0.03
N THR A 68 -9.48 -12.79 -0.98
CA THR A 68 -8.38 -12.87 -1.94
C THR A 68 -7.04 -12.68 -1.24
N PRO A 69 -6.12 -13.68 -1.24
CA PRO A 69 -4.79 -13.51 -0.69
C PRO A 69 -3.96 -12.53 -1.55
N PRO A 70 -3.01 -11.78 -0.94
CA PRO A 70 -2.07 -10.99 -1.71
C PRO A 70 -1.14 -11.87 -2.53
N HIS A 71 -0.62 -11.37 -3.65
CA HIS A 71 0.32 -12.03 -4.57
C HIS A 71 -0.23 -13.33 -5.19
N HIS A 72 -1.54 -13.52 -5.17
CA HIS A 72 -2.17 -14.69 -5.76
C HIS A 72 -2.49 -14.47 -7.24
N ARG A 73 -2.43 -15.53 -8.06
CA ARG A 73 -2.70 -15.46 -9.52
C ARG A 73 -4.06 -14.86 -9.87
N LEU A 74 -5.06 -15.06 -9.02
CA LEU A 74 -6.42 -14.53 -9.20
C LEU A 74 -6.63 -13.19 -8.50
N GLU A 75 -5.59 -12.57 -7.96
CA GLU A 75 -5.71 -11.31 -7.21
C GLU A 75 -6.32 -10.21 -8.07
N GLN A 76 -5.91 -10.09 -9.32
CA GLN A 76 -6.40 -9.10 -10.26
C GLN A 76 -7.87 -9.30 -10.70
N VAL A 77 -8.48 -10.40 -10.30
CA VAL A 77 -9.92 -10.68 -10.52
C VAL A 77 -10.67 -10.63 -9.19
N GLY A 78 -10.19 -11.33 -8.17
CA GLY A 78 -10.86 -11.44 -6.88
C GLY A 78 -10.90 -10.12 -6.11
N LEU A 79 -9.75 -9.44 -5.99
CA LEU A 79 -9.67 -8.18 -5.26
C LEU A 79 -10.57 -7.08 -5.83
N PRO A 80 -10.59 -6.79 -7.15
CA PRO A 80 -11.53 -5.83 -7.73
C PRO A 80 -12.99 -6.12 -7.41
N LEU A 81 -13.40 -7.40 -7.47
CA LEU A 81 -14.77 -7.81 -7.16
C LEU A 81 -15.11 -7.51 -5.69
N GLU A 82 -14.23 -7.88 -4.76
CA GLU A 82 -14.45 -7.61 -3.33
C GLU A 82 -14.48 -6.11 -3.03
N LEU A 83 -13.63 -5.29 -3.65
CA LEU A 83 -13.59 -3.84 -3.45
C LEU A 83 -14.82 -3.12 -4.02
N THR A 84 -15.48 -3.67 -5.05
CA THR A 84 -16.67 -3.07 -5.64
C THR A 84 -17.77 -2.81 -4.61
N TYR A 85 -17.93 -3.71 -3.65
CA TYR A 85 -18.94 -3.61 -2.60
C TYR A 85 -18.53 -2.69 -1.43
N ARG A 86 -17.26 -2.29 -1.36
CA ARG A 86 -16.72 -1.49 -0.24
C ARG A 86 -16.93 0.02 -0.43
N ARG A 87 -17.32 0.46 -1.64
CA ARG A 87 -17.59 1.87 -1.97
C ARG A 87 -16.43 2.80 -1.57
N LEU A 88 -15.20 2.38 -1.87
CA LEU A 88 -14.00 3.18 -1.61
C LEU A 88 -13.93 4.36 -2.61
N ASP A 89 -13.46 5.51 -2.15
CA ASP A 89 -13.04 6.61 -3.00
C ASP A 89 -11.57 6.43 -3.43
N VAL A 90 -10.74 5.90 -2.52
CA VAL A 90 -9.32 5.62 -2.75
C VAL A 90 -8.97 4.24 -2.18
N VAL A 91 -8.12 3.49 -2.87
CA VAL A 91 -7.39 2.34 -2.32
C VAL A 91 -5.90 2.66 -2.28
N HIS A 92 -5.27 2.48 -1.13
CA HIS A 92 -3.83 2.57 -0.97
C HIS A 92 -3.25 1.15 -0.89
N CYS A 93 -2.33 0.84 -1.79
CA CYS A 93 -1.57 -0.40 -1.83
C CYS A 93 -0.13 -0.12 -1.37
N PRO A 94 0.21 -0.44 -0.10
CA PRO A 94 1.56 -0.25 0.46
C PRO A 94 2.63 -1.11 -0.21
N ASP A 95 2.21 -2.19 -0.85
CA ASP A 95 2.97 -2.92 -1.87
C ASP A 95 2.49 -2.45 -3.25
N PHE A 96 3.38 -2.22 -4.19
CA PHE A 96 3.17 -1.39 -5.38
C PHE A 96 2.10 -1.87 -6.39
N ILE A 97 1.51 -3.05 -6.26
CA ILE A 97 0.54 -3.56 -7.24
C ILE A 97 -0.90 -3.24 -6.81
N PRO A 98 -1.58 -2.29 -7.49
CA PRO A 98 -2.99 -2.04 -7.23
C PRO A 98 -3.89 -3.00 -8.02
N PRO A 99 -5.16 -3.17 -7.62
CA PRO A 99 -6.15 -3.80 -8.48
C PRO A 99 -6.32 -2.96 -9.75
N LEU A 100 -6.00 -3.56 -10.92
CA LEU A 100 -5.97 -2.84 -12.20
C LEU A 100 -7.36 -2.45 -12.68
N HIS A 101 -8.36 -3.30 -12.45
CA HIS A 101 -9.77 -3.06 -12.75
C HIS A 101 -10.49 -2.62 -11.47
N ARG A 102 -10.62 -1.33 -11.24
CA ARG A 102 -11.22 -0.76 -10.03
C ARG A 102 -12.13 0.42 -10.34
N ARG A 103 -13.03 0.75 -9.42
CA ARG A 103 -13.93 1.93 -9.51
C ARG A 103 -13.46 3.10 -8.66
N CYS A 104 -12.46 2.92 -7.81
CA CYS A 104 -11.86 3.96 -6.96
C CYS A 104 -10.49 4.38 -7.50
N ARG A 105 -9.96 5.49 -7.02
CA ARG A 105 -8.58 5.88 -7.27
C ARG A 105 -7.62 4.95 -6.54
N ALA A 106 -6.39 4.79 -7.06
CA ALA A 106 -5.36 4.02 -6.41
C ALA A 106 -4.11 4.86 -6.11
N VAL A 107 -3.64 4.72 -4.89
CA VAL A 107 -2.32 5.15 -4.46
C VAL A 107 -1.46 3.91 -4.25
N ILE A 108 -0.24 3.92 -4.73
CA ILE A 108 0.73 2.84 -4.49
C ILE A 108 1.94 3.40 -3.76
N THR A 109 2.61 2.58 -2.94
CA THR A 109 3.92 2.91 -2.40
C THR A 109 4.98 2.05 -3.06
N VAL A 110 6.05 2.68 -3.54
CA VAL A 110 7.22 2.02 -4.10
C VAL A 110 8.41 2.25 -3.16
N HIS A 111 8.89 1.16 -2.56
CA HIS A 111 9.99 1.19 -1.60
C HIS A 111 11.34 1.29 -2.28
N ASP A 112 11.56 0.43 -3.28
CA ASP A 112 12.77 0.47 -4.12
C ASP A 112 12.47 -0.13 -5.51
N LEU A 113 13.45 -0.05 -6.39
CA LEU A 113 13.45 -0.67 -7.71
C LEU A 113 14.70 -1.55 -7.92
N ALA A 114 15.26 -2.11 -6.83
CA ALA A 114 16.46 -2.94 -6.87
C ALA A 114 16.28 -4.15 -7.80
N PHE A 115 15.07 -4.66 -7.91
CA PHE A 115 14.73 -5.75 -8.82
C PHE A 115 14.96 -5.43 -10.31
N LEU A 116 14.88 -4.16 -10.72
CA LEU A 116 15.25 -3.74 -12.07
C LEU A 116 16.77 -3.65 -12.27
N LEU A 117 17.50 -3.34 -11.19
CA LEU A 117 18.95 -3.19 -11.22
C LEU A 117 19.65 -4.54 -11.13
N TYR A 118 19.08 -5.47 -10.37
CA TYR A 118 19.68 -6.76 -10.05
C TYR A 118 18.73 -7.93 -10.35
N PRO A 119 18.23 -8.07 -11.61
CA PRO A 119 17.23 -9.09 -11.96
C PRO A 119 17.74 -10.52 -11.76
N HIS A 120 19.06 -10.73 -11.80
CA HIS A 120 19.71 -12.04 -11.59
C HIS A 120 19.65 -12.54 -10.13
N LEU A 121 19.29 -11.67 -9.18
CA LEU A 121 19.09 -12.06 -7.77
C LEU A 121 17.65 -12.51 -7.48
N LEU A 122 16.76 -12.43 -8.45
CA LEU A 122 15.36 -12.76 -8.27
C LEU A 122 15.07 -14.22 -8.60
N THR A 123 14.16 -14.83 -7.83
CA THR A 123 13.51 -16.09 -8.23
C THR A 123 12.54 -15.84 -9.38
N GLU A 124 12.16 -16.89 -10.13
CA GLU A 124 11.17 -16.79 -11.20
C GLU A 124 9.82 -16.23 -10.72
N GLU A 125 9.41 -16.61 -9.51
CA GLU A 125 8.19 -16.11 -8.89
C GLU A 125 8.29 -14.59 -8.63
N SER A 126 9.40 -14.13 -8.06
CA SER A 126 9.67 -12.71 -7.81
C SER A 126 9.75 -11.92 -9.12
N GLN A 127 10.40 -12.46 -10.16
CA GLN A 127 10.46 -11.81 -11.47
C GLN A 127 9.08 -11.60 -12.06
N ARG A 128 8.21 -12.62 -11.99
CA ARG A 128 6.82 -12.52 -12.45
C ARG A 128 6.03 -11.48 -11.68
N TYR A 129 6.24 -11.39 -10.37
CA TYR A 129 5.58 -10.39 -9.55
C TYR A 129 6.06 -8.98 -9.89
N TYR A 130 7.36 -8.75 -9.90
CA TYR A 130 7.96 -7.44 -10.17
C TYR A 130 7.80 -6.96 -11.62
N SER A 131 7.59 -7.86 -12.59
CA SER A 131 7.31 -7.48 -13.99
C SER A 131 6.03 -6.66 -14.16
N GLN A 132 5.18 -6.59 -13.14
CA GLN A 132 3.94 -5.82 -13.16
C GLN A 132 4.14 -4.32 -12.86
N ILE A 133 5.38 -3.88 -12.53
CA ILE A 133 5.67 -2.50 -12.11
C ILE A 133 5.21 -1.46 -13.15
N ASP A 134 5.47 -1.69 -14.44
CA ASP A 134 5.08 -0.76 -15.50
C ASP A 134 3.57 -0.55 -15.56
N GLN A 135 2.82 -1.64 -15.42
CA GLN A 135 1.37 -1.60 -15.43
C GLN A 135 0.81 -0.96 -14.15
N ALA A 136 1.41 -1.27 -13.00
CA ALA A 136 1.06 -0.68 -11.72
C ALA A 136 1.24 0.85 -11.73
N VAL A 137 2.42 1.33 -12.16
CA VAL A 137 2.75 2.76 -12.28
C VAL A 137 1.81 3.48 -13.25
N LYS A 138 1.53 2.88 -14.41
CA LYS A 138 0.60 3.48 -15.39
C LYS A 138 -0.80 3.60 -14.84
N SER A 139 -1.28 2.60 -14.10
CA SER A 139 -2.64 2.53 -13.60
C SER A 139 -2.87 3.32 -12.30
N ALA A 140 -1.82 3.60 -11.52
CA ALA A 140 -1.93 4.37 -10.30
C ALA A 140 -2.31 5.83 -10.56
N ASP A 141 -3.15 6.39 -9.70
CA ASP A 141 -3.52 7.82 -9.72
C ASP A 141 -2.46 8.68 -9.03
N ALA A 142 -1.83 8.15 -7.96
CA ALA A 142 -0.68 8.75 -7.30
C ALA A 142 0.29 7.65 -6.82
N ILE A 143 1.56 8.00 -6.69
CA ILE A 143 2.65 7.11 -6.31
C ILE A 143 3.42 7.75 -5.17
N ILE A 144 3.54 7.04 -4.06
CA ILE A 144 4.42 7.40 -2.97
C ILE A 144 5.78 6.75 -3.23
N ALA A 145 6.82 7.55 -3.35
CA ALA A 145 8.20 7.12 -3.35
C ALA A 145 8.81 7.39 -1.98
N VAL A 146 9.45 6.39 -1.37
CA VAL A 146 10.01 6.53 -0.01
C VAL A 146 11.30 7.37 0.04
N SER A 147 11.85 7.74 -1.11
CA SER A 147 13.04 8.59 -1.22
C SER A 147 13.10 9.32 -2.57
N GLU A 148 13.90 10.38 -2.64
CA GLU A 148 14.17 11.07 -3.90
C GLU A 148 14.85 10.14 -4.91
N ASN A 149 15.67 9.20 -4.46
CA ASN A 149 16.30 8.21 -5.32
C ASN A 149 15.25 7.27 -5.95
N THR A 150 14.31 6.78 -5.16
CA THR A 150 13.19 5.97 -5.65
C THR A 150 12.33 6.76 -6.63
N ARG A 151 12.06 8.05 -6.35
CA ARG A 151 11.35 8.94 -7.28
C ARG A 151 12.09 9.08 -8.60
N LYS A 152 13.40 9.31 -8.56
CA LYS A 152 14.24 9.41 -9.75
C LYS A 152 14.18 8.13 -10.59
N ASP A 153 14.35 6.98 -9.97
CA ASP A 153 14.31 5.70 -10.66
C ASP A 153 12.92 5.39 -11.24
N LEU A 154 11.84 5.75 -10.56
CA LEU A 154 10.48 5.64 -11.09
C LEU A 154 10.28 6.46 -12.36
N VAL A 155 10.76 7.69 -12.38
CA VAL A 155 10.62 8.58 -13.53
C VAL A 155 11.53 8.14 -14.70
N GLU A 156 12.81 7.89 -14.42
CA GLU A 156 13.82 7.63 -15.45
C GLU A 156 13.76 6.20 -16.01
N ARG A 157 13.43 5.19 -15.17
CA ARG A 157 13.51 3.78 -15.55
C ARG A 157 12.16 3.15 -15.87
N VAL A 158 11.11 3.58 -15.15
CA VAL A 158 9.75 3.04 -15.29
C VAL A 158 8.86 3.97 -16.12
N GLY A 159 9.27 5.23 -16.31
CA GLY A 159 8.49 6.21 -17.06
C GLY A 159 7.28 6.74 -16.30
N ALA A 160 7.36 6.77 -14.95
CA ALA A 160 6.34 7.40 -14.13
C ALA A 160 6.24 8.89 -14.46
N LYS A 161 5.03 9.42 -14.53
CA LYS A 161 4.80 10.85 -14.69
C LYS A 161 5.21 11.58 -13.41
N PRO A 162 6.14 12.57 -13.47
CA PRO A 162 6.65 13.24 -12.27
C PRO A 162 5.57 13.83 -11.37
N GLU A 163 4.49 14.34 -11.99
CA GLU A 163 3.36 14.95 -11.28
C GLU A 163 2.52 13.93 -10.45
N LYS A 164 2.67 12.64 -10.72
CA LYS A 164 2.02 11.58 -9.95
C LYS A 164 2.86 11.11 -8.78
N VAL A 165 4.15 11.42 -8.74
CA VAL A 165 5.09 10.88 -7.75
C VAL A 165 5.33 11.88 -6.63
N VAL A 166 4.99 11.50 -5.42
CA VAL A 166 5.22 12.28 -4.20
C VAL A 166 6.23 11.54 -3.33
N VAL A 167 7.25 12.25 -2.84
CA VAL A 167 8.24 11.67 -1.92
C VAL A 167 7.73 11.82 -0.50
N ILE A 168 7.54 10.67 0.16
CA ILE A 168 7.17 10.58 1.58
C ILE A 168 8.14 9.60 2.23
N PRO A 169 9.15 10.08 2.96
CA PRO A 169 10.12 9.21 3.62
C PRO A 169 9.47 8.30 4.66
N GLU A 170 10.06 7.12 4.82
CA GLU A 170 9.73 6.23 5.93
C GLU A 170 10.30 6.79 7.24
N ALA A 171 9.61 6.52 8.34
CA ALA A 171 10.05 6.86 9.68
C ALA A 171 10.46 5.60 10.45
N ALA A 172 11.43 5.73 11.33
CA ALA A 172 11.77 4.68 12.27
C ALA A 172 10.65 4.50 13.31
N ASP A 173 10.44 3.26 13.77
CA ASP A 173 9.56 3.00 14.91
C ASP A 173 10.12 3.69 16.18
N GLU A 174 9.23 4.16 17.06
CA GLU A 174 9.59 4.87 18.31
C GLU A 174 10.50 4.06 19.24
N LEU A 175 10.56 2.74 19.07
CA LEU A 175 11.50 1.86 19.77
C LEU A 175 12.96 2.17 19.41
N TYR A 176 13.22 2.67 18.19
CA TYR A 176 14.57 2.99 17.71
C TYR A 176 14.92 4.44 18.06
N ARG A 177 15.41 4.63 19.27
CA ARG A 177 15.88 5.93 19.78
C ARG A 177 17.35 5.84 20.24
N PRO A 178 18.11 6.93 20.18
CA PRO A 178 19.44 6.95 20.77
C PRO A 178 19.38 6.58 22.26
N LEU A 179 20.27 5.66 22.66
CA LEU A 179 20.45 5.38 24.07
C LEU A 179 21.25 6.51 24.70
N GLU A 180 20.84 6.97 25.89
CA GLU A 180 21.69 7.85 26.70
C GLU A 180 22.99 7.10 27.04
N ARG A 181 24.13 7.74 26.77
CA ARG A 181 25.43 7.20 27.20
C ARG A 181 25.53 7.44 28.70
N GLU A 182 25.61 6.38 29.48
CA GLU A 182 26.04 6.43 30.88
C GLU A 182 27.46 6.96 31.01
#